data_095313b098d64770c163be3f29d869af
#
_entry.id   095313b098d64770c163be3f29d869af
#
_cell.length_a   1.000
_cell.length_b   1.000
_cell.length_c   1.000
_cell.angle_alpha   90.00
_cell.angle_beta   90.00
_cell.angle_gamma   90.00
#
_symmetry.space_group_name_H-M   'P 1'
#
loop_
_entity.id
_entity.type
_entity.pdbx_description
1 polymer ?
#
loop_
_entity_poly.entity_id
_entity_poly.type
_entity_poly.pdbx_seq_one_letter_code
_entity_poly.pdbx_strand_id
1 'polypeptide(L)'
;MAQHSACESQDARAGAPSALPADLSDRFDAVVLDVPLGCHTFRILTVRDPDELLESITPETFAVDERLPYWAELWTSSFALARVCLEEEPLAGRTVLELGCGVGLAGIAAARAGATVTLTDYEQDALTFACWNADANLSPGQRSRVALRHYDWRTPDSPGVFDVLLGADIVYERRAFAPLLSLFRKTLAPSGSVLLAEPDRTPGRDFFAFAAQEGFLVDTRSVAVERRQRTTHVTIARIRRGEMP
;
A
#
# COMPACT_ATOMS: atom_id res chain seq x y z
N MET A 1 -29.64 14.25 8.82
CA MET A 1 -28.77 15.23 9.44
C MET A 1 -27.50 14.49 9.85
N ALA A 2 -26.50 14.48 8.97
CA ALA A 2 -25.21 13.86 9.22
C ALA A 2 -24.35 14.86 10.01
N GLN A 3 -23.97 14.48 11.21
CA GLN A 3 -23.03 15.23 12.03
C GLN A 3 -21.66 15.18 11.37
N HIS A 4 -21.21 16.29 10.79
CA HIS A 4 -19.81 16.51 10.50
C HIS A 4 -19.07 16.62 11.83
N SER A 5 -18.43 15.52 12.25
CA SER A 5 -17.44 15.55 13.31
C SER A 5 -16.32 16.49 12.87
N ALA A 6 -16.12 17.58 13.58
CA ALA A 6 -15.03 18.50 13.36
C ALA A 6 -13.71 17.72 13.46
N CYS A 7 -12.92 17.75 12.40
CA CYS A 7 -11.55 17.26 12.38
C CYS A 7 -10.73 18.19 13.30
N GLU A 8 -10.56 17.81 14.56
CA GLU A 8 -9.59 18.46 15.43
C GLU A 8 -8.20 18.20 14.84
N SER A 9 -7.52 19.25 14.46
CA SER A 9 -6.16 19.26 13.95
C SER A 9 -5.18 18.73 15.02
N GLN A 10 -5.10 17.40 15.14
CA GLN A 10 -4.04 16.73 15.90
C GLN A 10 -2.79 16.54 15.02
N ASP A 11 -2.37 17.58 14.34
CA ASP A 11 -1.02 17.67 13.77
C ASP A 11 -0.01 17.98 14.89
N ALA A 12 0.15 17.04 15.82
CA ALA A 12 1.40 16.95 16.55
C ALA A 12 2.45 16.55 15.51
N ARG A 13 3.16 17.54 14.97
CA ARG A 13 4.30 17.34 14.07
C ARG A 13 5.26 16.39 14.75
N ALA A 14 5.21 15.12 14.38
CA ALA A 14 6.28 14.19 14.69
C ALA A 14 7.56 14.88 14.22
N GLY A 15 8.62 14.84 15.02
CA GLY A 15 9.91 15.45 14.66
C GLY A 15 10.39 14.75 13.38
N ALA A 16 10.08 15.35 12.25
CA ALA A 16 10.48 14.79 10.96
C ALA A 16 11.99 14.60 10.96
N PRO A 17 12.50 13.47 10.44
CA PRO A 17 13.93 13.32 10.21
C PRO A 17 14.41 14.54 9.43
N SER A 18 15.40 15.27 9.98
CA SER A 18 15.83 16.56 9.43
C SER A 18 16.70 16.41 8.19
N ALA A 19 17.15 15.20 7.87
CA ALA A 19 17.97 14.88 6.71
C ALA A 19 17.52 13.57 6.07
N LEU A 20 17.68 13.50 4.75
CA LEU A 20 17.61 12.25 4.01
C LEU A 20 18.76 11.35 4.48
N PRO A 21 18.55 10.03 4.60
CA PRO A 21 19.66 9.10 4.77
C PRO A 21 20.67 9.29 3.61
N ALA A 22 21.96 9.42 3.95
CA ALA A 22 22.98 9.70 2.93
C ALA A 22 23.04 8.62 1.84
N ASP A 23 22.82 7.37 2.25
CA ASP A 23 22.75 6.22 1.34
C ASP A 23 21.61 6.31 0.32
N LEU A 24 20.49 6.93 0.67
CA LEU A 24 19.37 7.16 -0.27
C LEU A 24 19.63 8.34 -1.19
N SER A 25 20.18 9.45 -0.65
CA SER A 25 20.49 10.65 -1.47
C SER A 25 21.63 10.42 -2.47
N ASP A 26 22.54 9.48 -2.18
CA ASP A 26 23.63 9.13 -3.07
C ASP A 26 23.21 8.17 -4.20
N ARG A 27 22.13 7.41 -3.99
CA ARG A 27 21.65 6.38 -4.93
C ARG A 27 20.44 6.84 -5.75
N PHE A 28 19.66 7.77 -5.23
CA PHE A 28 18.39 8.19 -5.83
C PHE A 28 18.26 9.71 -5.81
N ASP A 29 17.77 10.30 -6.91
CA ASP A 29 17.25 11.68 -6.84
C ASP A 29 15.93 11.68 -6.07
N ALA A 30 16.04 11.73 -4.74
CA ALA A 30 14.89 11.63 -3.85
C ALA A 30 14.31 13.02 -3.52
N VAL A 31 12.98 13.08 -3.43
CA VAL A 31 12.23 14.29 -3.12
C VAL A 31 11.16 13.99 -2.06
N VAL A 32 10.92 14.97 -1.19
CA VAL A 32 9.80 14.92 -0.24
C VAL A 32 8.62 15.67 -0.83
N LEU A 33 7.49 14.98 -0.93
CA LEU A 33 6.22 15.55 -1.40
C LEU A 33 5.25 15.70 -0.24
N ASP A 34 4.53 16.82 -0.20
CA ASP A 34 3.37 16.98 0.66
C ASP A 34 2.14 16.38 -0.04
N VAL A 35 1.58 15.33 0.55
CA VAL A 35 0.45 14.56 0.01
C VAL A 35 -0.79 14.84 0.85
N PRO A 36 -1.73 15.67 0.37
CA PRO A 36 -2.99 15.91 1.06
C PRO A 36 -3.94 14.72 0.89
N LEU A 37 -4.49 14.21 2.01
CA LEU A 37 -5.48 13.14 2.07
C LEU A 37 -6.57 13.52 3.08
N GLY A 38 -7.71 13.97 2.61
CA GLY A 38 -8.77 14.51 3.47
C GLY A 38 -8.27 15.69 4.31
N CYS A 39 -8.40 15.60 5.63
CA CYS A 39 -7.89 16.60 6.57
C CYS A 39 -6.42 16.39 6.97
N HIS A 40 -5.74 15.40 6.42
CA HIS A 40 -4.35 15.07 6.73
C HIS A 40 -3.41 15.47 5.60
N THR A 41 -2.17 15.82 5.95
CA THR A 41 -1.08 15.96 4.99
C THR A 41 0.04 14.98 5.38
N PHE A 42 0.47 14.16 4.43
CA PHE A 42 1.59 13.22 4.60
C PHE A 42 2.82 13.77 3.88
N ARG A 43 3.96 13.69 4.54
CA ARG A 43 5.26 14.00 3.95
C ARG A 43 5.86 12.71 3.42
N ILE A 44 5.87 12.56 2.10
CA ILE A 44 6.30 11.32 1.46
C ILE A 44 7.59 11.53 0.70
N LEU A 45 8.65 10.87 1.18
CA LEU A 45 9.88 10.69 0.45
C LEU A 45 9.64 9.69 -0.69
N THR A 46 9.99 10.07 -1.90
CA THR A 46 9.88 9.25 -3.11
C THR A 46 11.00 9.61 -4.08
N VAL A 47 11.19 8.85 -5.14
CA VAL A 47 12.08 9.20 -6.23
C VAL A 47 11.42 10.31 -7.07
N ARG A 48 12.20 11.31 -7.49
CA ARG A 48 11.70 12.47 -8.25
C ARG A 48 11.15 12.06 -9.60
N ASP A 49 11.92 11.27 -10.33
CA ASP A 49 11.58 10.74 -11.65
C ASP A 49 11.77 9.21 -11.68
N PRO A 50 10.68 8.45 -11.41
CA PRO A 50 10.74 6.99 -11.47
C PRO A 50 11.06 6.44 -12.87
N ASP A 51 10.78 7.20 -13.95
CA ASP A 51 11.05 6.75 -15.31
C ASP A 51 12.57 6.69 -15.57
N GLU A 52 13.38 7.55 -14.95
CA GLU A 52 14.85 7.48 -15.02
C GLU A 52 15.38 6.16 -14.43
N LEU A 53 14.74 5.62 -13.38
CA LEU A 53 15.10 4.30 -12.84
C LEU A 53 14.75 3.17 -13.82
N LEU A 54 13.64 3.27 -14.52
CA LEU A 54 13.25 2.30 -15.54
C LEU A 54 14.24 2.32 -16.72
N GLU A 55 14.66 3.49 -17.16
CA GLU A 55 15.64 3.65 -18.26
C GLU A 55 17.03 3.14 -17.88
N SER A 56 17.37 3.10 -16.58
CA SER A 56 18.65 2.58 -16.10
C SER A 56 18.75 1.06 -16.13
N ILE A 57 17.64 0.35 -16.34
CA ILE A 57 17.60 -1.12 -16.39
C ILE A 57 18.10 -1.60 -17.74
N THR A 58 19.20 -2.32 -17.74
CA THR A 58 19.72 -2.94 -18.96
C THR A 58 18.98 -4.26 -19.27
N PRO A 59 18.96 -4.70 -20.55
CA PRO A 59 18.40 -6.02 -20.88
C PRO A 59 19.03 -7.16 -20.10
N GLU A 60 20.31 -7.05 -19.73
CA GLU A 60 21.03 -8.06 -18.95
C GLU A 60 20.53 -8.10 -17.50
N THR A 61 20.33 -6.95 -16.85
CA THR A 61 19.77 -6.87 -15.49
C THR A 61 18.31 -7.33 -15.46
N PHE A 62 17.53 -6.96 -16.47
CA PHE A 62 16.15 -7.40 -16.60
C PHE A 62 16.04 -8.93 -16.80
N ALA A 63 16.93 -9.53 -17.60
CA ALA A 63 16.92 -10.97 -17.87
C ALA A 63 17.26 -11.82 -16.62
N VAL A 64 17.94 -11.24 -15.63
CA VAL A 64 18.28 -11.94 -14.38
C VAL A 64 17.08 -12.00 -13.42
N ASP A 65 16.28 -10.95 -13.35
CA ASP A 65 15.30 -10.79 -12.27
C ASP A 65 13.89 -10.37 -12.74
N GLU A 66 13.74 -9.91 -13.99
CA GLU A 66 12.49 -9.36 -14.56
C GLU A 66 11.84 -8.28 -13.66
N ARG A 67 12.62 -7.65 -12.78
CA ARG A 67 12.13 -6.66 -11.83
C ARG A 67 12.21 -5.26 -12.43
N LEU A 68 11.14 -4.54 -12.27
CA LEU A 68 11.05 -3.12 -12.60
C LEU A 68 10.83 -2.34 -11.31
N PRO A 69 11.46 -1.15 -11.12
CA PRO A 69 11.41 -0.39 -9.88
C PRO A 69 10.06 0.33 -9.70
N TYR A 70 8.95 -0.37 -9.90
CA TYR A 70 7.60 0.18 -9.73
C TYR A 70 7.33 0.70 -8.32
N TRP A 71 8.11 0.22 -7.33
CA TRP A 71 8.03 0.68 -5.95
C TRP A 71 8.32 2.17 -5.78
N ALA A 72 9.13 2.75 -6.70
CA ALA A 72 9.58 4.14 -6.62
C ALA A 72 8.49 5.15 -6.98
N GLU A 73 7.43 4.72 -7.68
CA GLU A 73 6.34 5.59 -8.04
C GLU A 73 5.24 5.59 -6.96
N LEU A 74 4.71 6.79 -6.74
CA LEU A 74 3.54 6.97 -5.88
C LEU A 74 2.25 6.79 -6.71
N TRP A 75 1.81 5.55 -6.85
CA TRP A 75 0.65 5.15 -7.67
C TRP A 75 -0.66 5.76 -7.17
N THR A 76 -1.55 6.11 -8.09
CA THR A 76 -2.87 6.69 -7.76
C THR A 76 -3.72 5.78 -6.87
N SER A 77 -3.57 4.47 -7.02
CA SER A 77 -4.25 3.47 -6.18
C SER A 77 -3.87 3.57 -4.71
N SER A 78 -2.62 3.93 -4.38
CA SER A 78 -2.19 4.10 -3.00
C SER A 78 -2.86 5.30 -2.32
N PHE A 79 -3.17 6.37 -3.06
CA PHE A 79 -3.96 7.51 -2.53
C PHE A 79 -5.40 7.10 -2.23
N ALA A 80 -6.03 6.35 -3.15
CA ALA A 80 -7.38 5.84 -2.93
C ALA A 80 -7.45 4.95 -1.69
N LEU A 81 -6.51 4.00 -1.58
CA LEU A 81 -6.47 3.06 -0.46
C LEU A 81 -6.14 3.75 0.87
N ALA A 82 -5.18 4.68 0.87
CA ALA A 82 -4.84 5.47 2.06
C ALA A 82 -6.05 6.27 2.56
N ARG A 83 -6.83 6.89 1.66
CA ARG A 83 -8.04 7.62 2.04
C ARG A 83 -9.11 6.69 2.62
N VAL A 84 -9.30 5.51 2.03
CA VAL A 84 -10.20 4.48 2.57
C VAL A 84 -9.78 4.06 3.98
N CYS A 85 -8.48 3.85 4.22
CA CYS A 85 -7.95 3.50 5.54
C CYS A 85 -8.19 4.60 6.60
N LEU A 86 -8.14 5.88 6.20
CA LEU A 86 -8.32 7.00 7.12
C LEU A 86 -9.77 7.32 7.44
N GLU A 87 -10.65 7.21 6.44
CA GLU A 87 -11.99 7.79 6.48
C GLU A 87 -13.11 6.75 6.61
N GLU A 88 -12.88 5.52 6.15
CA GLU A 88 -13.97 4.56 5.96
C GLU A 88 -13.78 3.25 6.72
N GLU A 89 -12.53 2.84 7.01
CA GLU A 89 -12.26 1.55 7.61
C GLU A 89 -12.06 1.63 9.13
N PRO A 90 -12.72 0.76 9.92
CA PRO A 90 -12.51 0.69 11.37
C PRO A 90 -11.22 -0.07 11.69
N LEU A 91 -10.06 0.56 11.45
CA LEU A 91 -8.75 -0.07 11.59
C LEU A 91 -8.15 0.00 13.00
N ALA A 92 -8.72 0.79 13.90
CA ALA A 92 -8.21 0.93 15.26
C ALA A 92 -8.16 -0.43 15.97
N GLY A 93 -6.97 -0.81 16.45
CA GLY A 93 -6.73 -2.10 17.13
C GLY A 93 -6.64 -3.31 16.20
N ARG A 94 -6.82 -3.17 14.89
CA ARG A 94 -6.67 -4.26 13.92
C ARG A 94 -5.22 -4.51 13.57
N THR A 95 -4.91 -5.76 13.22
CA THR A 95 -3.64 -6.16 12.59
C THR A 95 -3.74 -6.07 11.08
N VAL A 96 -2.83 -5.35 10.45
CA VAL A 96 -2.83 -5.04 9.02
C VAL A 96 -1.52 -5.49 8.39
N LEU A 97 -1.59 -6.16 7.25
CA LEU A 97 -0.46 -6.45 6.37
C LEU A 97 -0.62 -5.69 5.07
N GLU A 98 0.35 -4.88 4.69
CA GLU A 98 0.41 -4.30 3.34
C GLU A 98 1.36 -5.10 2.46
N LEU A 99 0.87 -5.52 1.29
CA LEU A 99 1.60 -6.26 0.27
C LEU A 99 2.06 -5.30 -0.82
N GLY A 100 3.37 -5.32 -1.14
CA GLY A 100 3.93 -4.42 -2.13
C GLY A 100 3.73 -2.95 -1.71
N CYS A 101 4.23 -2.60 -0.54
CA CYS A 101 3.95 -1.28 0.04
C CYS A 101 4.60 -0.12 -0.71
N GLY A 102 5.63 -0.38 -1.55
CA GLY A 102 6.41 0.67 -2.17
C GLY A 102 6.90 1.67 -1.13
N VAL A 103 6.58 2.95 -1.30
CA VAL A 103 6.94 4.01 -0.33
C VAL A 103 6.04 4.06 0.91
N GLY A 104 5.05 3.16 1.06
CA GLY A 104 4.32 2.90 2.30
C GLY A 104 3.10 3.77 2.58
N LEU A 105 2.57 4.52 1.62
CA LEU A 105 1.51 5.52 1.86
C LEU A 105 0.25 4.91 2.51
N ALA A 106 -0.26 3.78 1.99
CA ALA A 106 -1.54 3.22 2.46
C ALA A 106 -1.39 2.58 3.86
N GLY A 107 -0.32 1.84 4.11
CA GLY A 107 -0.09 1.24 5.43
C GLY A 107 0.25 2.28 6.50
N ILE A 108 0.96 3.36 6.15
CA ILE A 108 1.21 4.48 7.08
C ILE A 108 -0.13 5.17 7.43
N ALA A 109 -1.01 5.34 6.44
CA ALA A 109 -2.36 5.84 6.68
C ALA A 109 -3.17 4.91 7.60
N ALA A 110 -3.08 3.60 7.42
CA ALA A 110 -3.70 2.61 8.29
C ALA A 110 -3.14 2.67 9.73
N ALA A 111 -1.81 2.85 9.90
CA ALA A 111 -1.20 3.03 11.20
C ALA A 111 -1.67 4.32 11.88
N ARG A 112 -1.84 5.40 11.13
CA ARG A 112 -2.40 6.66 11.61
C ARG A 112 -3.86 6.49 12.07
N ALA A 113 -4.63 5.65 11.39
CA ALA A 113 -5.99 5.26 11.77
C ALA A 113 -6.04 4.29 12.97
N GLY A 114 -4.91 3.92 13.57
CA GLY A 114 -4.84 3.15 14.82
C GLY A 114 -4.55 1.66 14.65
N ALA A 115 -4.23 1.20 13.45
CA ALA A 115 -3.83 -0.19 13.22
C ALA A 115 -2.44 -0.52 13.75
N THR A 116 -2.17 -1.82 13.95
CA THR A 116 -0.82 -2.39 14.02
C THR A 116 -0.48 -2.92 12.64
N VAL A 117 0.54 -2.37 12.00
CA VAL A 117 0.81 -2.58 10.57
C VAL A 117 2.14 -3.28 10.34
N THR A 118 2.14 -4.25 9.43
CA THR A 118 3.35 -4.79 8.83
C THR A 118 3.40 -4.35 7.36
N LEU A 119 4.36 -3.50 7.03
CA LEU A 119 4.64 -3.09 5.65
C LEU A 119 5.55 -4.13 5.00
N THR A 120 5.18 -4.64 3.84
CA THR A 120 6.00 -5.62 3.13
C THR A 120 6.25 -5.23 1.68
N ASP A 121 7.46 -5.46 1.24
CA ASP A 121 7.87 -5.37 -0.15
C ASP A 121 8.97 -6.38 -0.43
N TYR A 122 9.15 -6.79 -1.68
CA TYR A 122 10.27 -7.62 -2.09
C TYR A 122 11.51 -6.78 -2.47
N GLU A 123 11.34 -5.46 -2.57
CA GLU A 123 12.43 -4.50 -2.79
C GLU A 123 12.88 -3.88 -1.47
N GLN A 124 14.17 -4.07 -1.15
CA GLN A 124 14.73 -3.52 0.09
C GLN A 124 14.74 -2.00 0.09
N ASP A 125 14.92 -1.37 -1.06
CA ASP A 125 14.92 0.08 -1.20
C ASP A 125 13.52 0.66 -0.91
N ALA A 126 12.46 0.00 -1.38
CA ALA A 126 11.08 0.36 -1.02
C ALA A 126 10.89 0.44 0.51
N LEU A 127 11.37 -0.59 1.23
CA LEU A 127 11.28 -0.64 2.69
C LEU A 127 12.09 0.47 3.36
N THR A 128 13.23 0.87 2.78
CA THR A 128 14.03 1.98 3.31
C THR A 128 13.26 3.31 3.18
N PHE A 129 12.65 3.56 2.03
CA PHE A 129 11.76 4.72 1.83
C PHE A 129 10.54 4.67 2.75
N ALA A 130 9.86 3.52 2.85
CA ALA A 130 8.70 3.34 3.72
C ALA A 130 9.05 3.55 5.20
N CYS A 131 10.25 3.14 5.66
CA CYS A 131 10.75 3.39 7.00
C CYS A 131 10.84 4.88 7.29
N TRP A 132 11.52 5.64 6.44
CA TRP A 132 11.63 7.09 6.56
C TRP A 132 10.25 7.76 6.56
N ASN A 133 9.36 7.33 5.65
CA ASN A 133 8.01 7.86 5.55
C ASN A 133 7.18 7.58 6.81
N ALA A 134 7.33 6.41 7.42
CA ALA A 134 6.68 6.09 8.68
C ALA A 134 7.19 7.01 9.82
N ASP A 135 8.51 7.23 9.90
CA ASP A 135 9.12 8.12 10.89
C ASP A 135 8.68 9.58 10.71
N ALA A 136 8.50 10.03 9.47
CA ALA A 136 8.10 11.40 9.15
C ALA A 136 6.61 11.71 9.42
N ASN A 137 5.74 10.68 9.46
CA ASN A 137 4.28 10.86 9.49
C ASN A 137 3.59 10.34 10.75
N LEU A 138 4.26 9.56 11.56
CA LEU A 138 3.65 8.89 12.71
C LEU A 138 4.23 9.43 14.03
N SER A 139 3.37 9.61 15.03
CA SER A 139 3.83 9.85 16.40
C SER A 139 4.62 8.64 16.92
N PRO A 140 5.47 8.78 17.95
CA PRO A 140 6.23 7.65 18.51
C PRO A 140 5.35 6.45 18.88
N GLY A 141 4.17 6.68 19.45
CA GLY A 141 3.22 5.62 19.80
C GLY A 141 2.55 4.95 18.59
N GLN A 142 2.36 5.66 17.48
CA GLN A 142 1.89 5.08 16.21
C GLN A 142 3.03 4.32 15.51
N ARG A 143 4.21 4.92 15.47
CA ARG A 143 5.40 4.33 14.84
C ARG A 143 5.81 3.00 15.47
N SER A 144 5.69 2.86 16.79
CA SER A 144 5.99 1.60 17.50
C SER A 144 5.07 0.44 17.10
N ARG A 145 3.96 0.71 16.43
CA ARG A 145 3.04 -0.29 15.89
C ARG A 145 3.27 -0.61 14.41
N VAL A 146 4.34 -0.09 13.81
CA VAL A 146 4.69 -0.35 12.42
C VAL A 146 5.96 -1.17 12.34
N ALA A 147 5.85 -2.36 11.75
CA ALA A 147 6.97 -3.22 11.38
C ALA A 147 7.18 -3.17 9.86
N LEU A 148 8.44 -3.31 9.44
CA LEU A 148 8.80 -3.47 8.03
C LEU A 148 9.41 -4.86 7.85
N ARG A 149 9.03 -5.55 6.78
CA ARG A 149 9.51 -6.89 6.51
C ARG A 149 9.76 -7.09 5.01
N HIS A 150 10.98 -7.47 4.67
CA HIS A 150 11.27 -7.95 3.32
C HIS A 150 10.49 -9.24 3.08
N TYR A 151 9.62 -9.25 2.08
CA TYR A 151 8.72 -10.36 1.80
C TYR A 151 8.30 -10.40 0.35
N ASP A 152 8.45 -11.59 -0.25
CA ASP A 152 7.97 -11.89 -1.58
C ASP A 152 6.79 -12.87 -1.47
N TRP A 153 5.59 -12.43 -1.85
CA TRP A 153 4.38 -13.27 -1.80
C TRP A 153 4.40 -14.47 -2.76
N ARG A 154 5.37 -14.54 -3.65
CA ARG A 154 5.60 -15.72 -4.50
C ARG A 154 6.23 -16.88 -3.73
N THR A 155 6.79 -16.61 -2.55
CA THR A 155 7.35 -17.65 -1.68
C THR A 155 6.26 -18.40 -0.92
N PRO A 156 6.49 -19.67 -0.54
CA PRO A 156 5.49 -20.47 0.18
C PRO A 156 5.28 -20.04 1.63
N ASP A 157 6.13 -19.19 2.17
CA ASP A 157 6.11 -18.74 3.57
C ASP A 157 4.88 -17.87 3.86
N SER A 158 4.42 -17.92 5.11
CA SER A 158 3.35 -17.03 5.59
C SER A 158 3.94 -15.93 6.46
N PRO A 159 3.56 -14.67 6.25
CA PRO A 159 3.99 -13.57 7.12
C PRO A 159 3.25 -13.54 8.47
N GLY A 160 2.27 -14.41 8.68
CA GLY A 160 1.41 -14.45 9.85
C GLY A 160 -0.07 -14.38 9.49
N VAL A 161 -0.94 -14.13 10.51
CA VAL A 161 -2.38 -13.96 10.32
C VAL A 161 -2.76 -12.53 10.67
N PHE A 162 -3.58 -11.91 9.82
CA PHE A 162 -3.97 -10.51 9.91
C PHE A 162 -5.47 -10.32 9.73
N ASP A 163 -6.01 -9.29 10.37
CA ASP A 163 -7.41 -8.90 10.23
C ASP A 163 -7.69 -8.25 8.87
N VAL A 164 -6.72 -7.50 8.35
CA VAL A 164 -6.85 -6.81 7.07
C VAL A 164 -5.56 -6.97 6.26
N LEU A 165 -5.71 -7.28 4.98
CA LEU A 165 -4.64 -7.23 4.00
C LEU A 165 -4.89 -6.02 3.10
N LEU A 166 -3.84 -5.24 2.83
CA LEU A 166 -3.88 -4.10 1.92
C LEU A 166 -3.02 -4.39 0.69
N GLY A 167 -3.44 -3.86 -0.46
CA GLY A 167 -2.61 -3.86 -1.66
C GLY A 167 -3.07 -2.78 -2.63
N ALA A 168 -2.12 -1.97 -3.08
CA ALA A 168 -2.38 -0.92 -4.05
C ALA A 168 -1.58 -1.18 -5.33
N ASP A 169 -2.29 -1.40 -6.44
CA ASP A 169 -1.71 -1.65 -7.77
C ASP A 169 -0.80 -2.90 -7.83
N ILE A 170 -1.21 -4.00 -7.18
CA ILE A 170 -0.40 -5.23 -7.06
C ILE A 170 -0.85 -6.37 -7.99
N VAL A 171 -1.97 -6.22 -8.70
CA VAL A 171 -2.54 -7.28 -9.57
C VAL A 171 -2.38 -6.96 -11.07
N TYR A 172 -1.25 -6.39 -11.45
CA TYR A 172 -0.94 -5.99 -12.83
C TYR A 172 -0.51 -7.16 -13.74
N GLU A 173 -0.16 -8.34 -13.17
CA GLU A 173 0.28 -9.52 -13.91
C GLU A 173 -0.52 -10.76 -13.53
N ARG A 174 -1.00 -11.52 -14.54
CA ARG A 174 -1.77 -12.75 -14.32
C ARG A 174 -1.00 -13.82 -13.53
N ARG A 175 0.33 -13.86 -13.63
CA ARG A 175 1.17 -14.83 -12.89
C ARG A 175 1.09 -14.62 -11.37
N ALA A 176 0.71 -13.42 -10.88
CA ALA A 176 0.54 -13.12 -9.46
C ALA A 176 -0.80 -13.61 -8.88
N PHE A 177 -1.81 -13.94 -9.71
CA PHE A 177 -3.17 -14.22 -9.26
C PHE A 177 -3.26 -15.40 -8.30
N ALA A 178 -2.79 -16.57 -8.71
CA ALA A 178 -2.85 -17.75 -7.87
C ALA A 178 -1.97 -17.66 -6.61
N PRO A 179 -0.72 -17.15 -6.67
CA PRO A 179 0.06 -16.86 -5.47
C PRO A 179 -0.65 -15.93 -4.47
N LEU A 180 -1.23 -14.82 -4.94
CA LEU A 180 -1.96 -13.89 -4.07
C LEU A 180 -3.18 -14.53 -3.40
N LEU A 181 -4.01 -15.27 -4.14
CA LEU A 181 -5.14 -15.97 -3.52
C LEU A 181 -4.71 -17.04 -2.53
N SER A 182 -3.62 -17.76 -2.82
CA SER A 182 -3.03 -18.72 -1.86
C SER A 182 -2.58 -18.01 -0.58
N LEU A 183 -1.91 -16.85 -0.74
CA LEU A 183 -1.51 -16.04 0.40
C LEU A 183 -2.73 -15.55 1.20
N PHE A 184 -3.78 -15.03 0.55
CA PHE A 184 -5.00 -14.59 1.23
C PHE A 184 -5.63 -15.72 2.06
N ARG A 185 -5.68 -16.95 1.53
CA ARG A 185 -6.17 -18.11 2.28
C ARG A 185 -5.33 -18.45 3.52
N LYS A 186 -4.01 -18.20 3.48
CA LYS A 186 -3.10 -18.54 4.59
C LYS A 186 -3.04 -17.45 5.65
N THR A 187 -3.15 -16.18 5.23
CA THR A 187 -2.82 -15.03 6.08
C THR A 187 -4.01 -14.24 6.58
N LEU A 188 -5.18 -14.40 5.96
CA LEU A 188 -6.38 -13.68 6.37
C LEU A 188 -7.02 -14.37 7.58
N ALA A 189 -7.33 -13.61 8.64
CA ALA A 189 -8.11 -14.08 9.78
C ALA A 189 -9.51 -14.55 9.32
N PRO A 190 -10.22 -15.40 10.07
CA PRO A 190 -11.53 -15.92 9.67
C PRO A 190 -12.56 -14.84 9.30
N SER A 191 -12.62 -13.75 10.07
CA SER A 191 -13.49 -12.58 9.82
C SER A 191 -12.77 -11.43 9.12
N GLY A 192 -11.58 -11.66 8.59
CA GLY A 192 -10.76 -10.65 7.97
C GLY A 192 -11.21 -10.28 6.55
N SER A 193 -10.62 -9.22 6.03
CA SER A 193 -10.84 -8.78 4.64
C SER A 193 -9.56 -8.32 3.97
N VAL A 194 -9.50 -8.50 2.66
CA VAL A 194 -8.49 -7.88 1.80
C VAL A 194 -9.09 -6.63 1.20
N LEU A 195 -8.35 -5.53 1.19
CA LEU A 195 -8.68 -4.29 0.51
C LEU A 195 -7.65 -4.06 -0.60
N LEU A 196 -8.10 -4.20 -1.84
CA LEU A 196 -7.27 -3.89 -3.00
C LEU A 196 -7.74 -2.59 -3.64
N ALA A 197 -6.79 -1.77 -4.04
CA ALA A 197 -7.03 -0.60 -4.86
C ALA A 197 -6.32 -0.78 -6.20
N GLU A 198 -7.10 -0.83 -7.28
CA GLU A 198 -6.58 -1.07 -8.62
C GLU A 198 -7.09 0.00 -9.58
N PRO A 199 -6.26 0.54 -10.47
CA PRO A 199 -6.76 1.34 -11.56
C PRO A 199 -7.73 0.50 -12.39
N ASP A 200 -8.68 1.15 -13.08
CA ASP A 200 -9.64 0.41 -13.92
C ASP A 200 -8.96 -0.17 -15.19
N ARG A 201 -8.07 -1.16 -14.98
CA ARG A 201 -7.34 -1.91 -16.01
C ARG A 201 -7.84 -3.35 -16.11
N THR A 202 -7.63 -3.96 -17.28
CA THR A 202 -8.05 -5.35 -17.54
C THR A 202 -7.51 -6.35 -16.51
N PRO A 203 -6.22 -6.33 -16.12
CA PRO A 203 -5.72 -7.31 -15.14
C PRO A 203 -6.44 -7.24 -13.78
N GLY A 204 -6.76 -6.05 -13.27
CA GLY A 204 -7.51 -5.90 -12.02
C GLY A 204 -8.91 -6.52 -12.12
N ARG A 205 -9.67 -6.23 -13.20
CA ARG A 205 -10.99 -6.83 -13.43
C ARG A 205 -10.92 -8.34 -13.54
N ASP A 206 -9.93 -8.86 -14.27
CA ASP A 206 -9.71 -10.30 -14.42
C ASP A 206 -9.38 -10.97 -13.08
N PHE A 207 -8.59 -10.31 -12.22
CA PHE A 207 -8.26 -10.82 -10.89
C PHE A 207 -9.51 -10.92 -10.00
N PHE A 208 -10.36 -9.91 -10.00
CA PHE A 208 -11.59 -9.92 -9.19
C PHE A 208 -12.54 -11.03 -9.63
N ALA A 209 -12.68 -11.23 -10.95
CA ALA A 209 -13.46 -12.34 -11.49
C ALA A 209 -12.85 -13.70 -11.12
N PHE A 210 -11.53 -13.83 -11.21
CA PHE A 210 -10.80 -15.04 -10.81
C PHE A 210 -10.95 -15.32 -9.31
N ALA A 211 -10.85 -14.31 -8.45
CA ALA A 211 -11.04 -14.47 -7.01
C ALA A 211 -12.45 -14.98 -6.66
N ALA A 212 -13.47 -14.44 -7.36
CA ALA A 212 -14.85 -14.90 -7.17
C ALA A 212 -15.05 -16.36 -7.62
N GLN A 213 -14.45 -16.77 -8.74
CA GLN A 213 -14.45 -18.17 -9.23
C GLN A 213 -13.75 -19.12 -8.24
N GLU A 214 -12.73 -18.63 -7.55
CA GLU A 214 -11.98 -19.35 -6.52
C GLU A 214 -12.65 -19.35 -5.14
N GLY A 215 -13.91 -18.91 -5.05
CA GLY A 215 -14.73 -18.98 -3.85
C GLY A 215 -14.58 -17.83 -2.84
N PHE A 216 -13.97 -16.71 -3.25
CA PHE A 216 -13.98 -15.49 -2.45
C PHE A 216 -15.23 -14.66 -2.73
N LEU A 217 -15.71 -13.96 -1.71
CA LEU A 217 -16.72 -12.91 -1.86
C LEU A 217 -16.00 -11.61 -2.25
N VAL A 218 -16.38 -11.01 -3.36
CA VAL A 218 -15.72 -9.81 -3.91
C VAL A 218 -16.77 -8.71 -4.07
N ASP A 219 -16.62 -7.64 -3.30
CA ASP A 219 -17.42 -6.43 -3.40
C ASP A 219 -16.53 -5.31 -3.97
N THR A 220 -16.98 -4.64 -5.03
CA THR A 220 -16.19 -3.59 -5.67
C THR A 220 -16.96 -2.27 -5.73
N ARG A 221 -16.23 -1.16 -5.62
CA ARG A 221 -16.74 0.18 -5.88
C ARG A 221 -15.68 1.04 -6.54
N SER A 222 -16.10 2.02 -7.32
CA SER A 222 -15.18 2.98 -7.94
C SER A 222 -15.08 4.25 -7.09
N VAL A 223 -13.86 4.78 -6.96
CA VAL A 223 -13.59 6.06 -6.33
C VAL A 223 -12.79 6.94 -7.29
N ALA A 224 -13.12 8.22 -7.34
CA ALA A 224 -12.39 9.19 -8.12
C ALA A 224 -11.23 9.75 -7.28
N VAL A 225 -10.04 9.78 -7.86
CA VAL A 225 -8.84 10.39 -7.28
C VAL A 225 -8.38 11.51 -8.19
N GLU A 226 -8.35 12.71 -7.67
CA GLU A 226 -7.83 13.88 -8.38
C GLU A 226 -6.35 14.05 -8.07
N ARG A 227 -5.51 14.02 -9.11
CA ARG A 227 -4.06 14.19 -8.98
C ARG A 227 -3.48 14.85 -10.23
N ARG A 228 -2.58 15.83 -10.07
CA ARG A 228 -1.91 16.51 -11.19
C ARG A 228 -2.91 16.96 -12.28
N GLN A 229 -4.04 17.55 -11.88
CA GLN A 229 -5.12 18.03 -12.78
C GLN A 229 -5.78 16.92 -13.63
N ARG A 230 -5.68 15.67 -13.19
CA ARG A 230 -6.36 14.53 -13.81
C ARG A 230 -7.19 13.80 -12.77
N THR A 231 -8.38 13.40 -13.17
CA THR A 231 -9.25 12.50 -12.41
C THR A 231 -9.01 11.08 -12.90
N THR A 232 -8.60 10.20 -11.99
CA THR A 232 -8.42 8.77 -12.26
C THR A 232 -9.45 7.99 -11.44
N HIS A 233 -10.14 7.05 -12.06
CA HIS A 233 -11.03 6.13 -11.36
C HIS A 233 -10.24 4.93 -10.88
N VAL A 234 -10.36 4.65 -9.58
CA VAL A 234 -9.72 3.52 -8.92
C VAL A 234 -10.81 2.61 -8.36
N THR A 235 -10.72 1.34 -8.66
CA THR A 235 -11.60 0.32 -8.07
C THR A 235 -11.05 -0.08 -6.71
N ILE A 236 -11.85 0.10 -5.66
CA ILE A 236 -11.63 -0.48 -4.35
C ILE A 236 -12.40 -1.78 -4.28
N ALA A 237 -11.68 -2.88 -4.10
CA ALA A 237 -12.25 -4.21 -3.92
C ALA A 237 -12.09 -4.66 -2.48
N ARG A 238 -13.18 -5.08 -1.85
CA ARG A 238 -13.19 -5.80 -0.59
C ARG A 238 -13.37 -7.28 -0.88
N ILE A 239 -12.39 -8.08 -0.50
CA ILE A 239 -12.36 -9.51 -0.73
C ILE A 239 -12.42 -10.22 0.63
N ARG A 240 -13.32 -11.17 0.81
CA ARG A 240 -13.51 -11.97 2.02
C ARG A 240 -13.55 -13.44 1.66
N ARG A 241 -13.25 -14.30 2.62
CA ARG A 241 -13.48 -15.74 2.43
C ARG A 241 -14.97 -15.99 2.20
N GLY A 242 -15.31 -16.74 1.16
CA GLY A 242 -16.63 -17.33 1.04
C GLY A 242 -16.83 -18.42 2.11
N GLU A 243 -18.07 -18.72 2.45
CA GLU A 243 -18.39 -19.91 3.23
C GLU A 243 -17.99 -21.12 2.38
N MET A 244 -17.13 -21.99 2.93
CA MET A 244 -16.90 -23.29 2.29
C MET A 244 -18.17 -24.13 2.47
N PRO A 245 -18.66 -24.76 1.40
CA PRO A 245 -19.80 -25.66 1.47
C PRO A 245 -19.51 -26.86 2.36
#